data_618cd91382463955cfa9a2888add1ff0
#
_entry.id   618cd91382463955cfa9a2888add1ff0
#
_cell.length_a   1.000
_cell.length_b   1.000
_cell.length_c   1.000
_cell.angle_alpha   90.00
_cell.angle_beta   90.00
_cell.angle_gamma   90.00
#
_symmetry.space_group_name_H-M   'P 1'
#
loop_
_entity.id
_entity.type
_entity.pdbx_description
1 polymer ?
#
loop_
_entity_poly.entity_id
_entity_poly.type
_entity_poly.pdbx_seq_one_letter_code
_entity_poly.pdbx_strand_id
1 'polypeptide(L)'
;MKQVDDIINDYINAEDTDYAIMIDGQWGAGKSYYWENVLRKQIEETGIPRNSKNEKYKAAKISLFGIQSVDDLKLEIYTSLCNVDEKSKKKNFISFGSSLLKGLGDKLGLPIDKKLAANFLSLIPIDLSRRVLCFDDLERLNTDILKEVLGYINSLIEQHHQKVVFICNNVECKSSDYTSYKEKLIRFTCKLQTDIPAILETLMKDKEEKFKDFILLNKGWIGQVYKNAKCNNLRTLKFNMDIMERIYPDILANMGEPEWKVDNYVLLLTMVYSIESRLKANDLQ
;
A
#
# COMPACT_ATOMS: atom_id res chain seq x y z
N MET A 1 -5.35 7.53 -13.94
CA MET A 1 -4.09 6.78 -13.73
C MET A 1 -2.93 7.43 -14.49
N LYS A 2 -3.02 7.74 -15.80
CA LYS A 2 -1.90 8.36 -16.54
C LYS A 2 -1.21 9.52 -15.79
N GLN A 3 -1.97 10.45 -15.23
CA GLN A 3 -1.38 11.61 -14.52
C GLN A 3 -0.60 11.23 -13.25
N VAL A 4 -1.00 10.16 -12.55
CA VAL A 4 -0.29 9.67 -11.36
C VAL A 4 1.01 8.99 -11.79
N ASP A 5 0.95 8.14 -12.82
CA ASP A 5 2.09 7.42 -13.35
C ASP A 5 3.14 8.38 -13.90
N ASP A 6 2.73 9.47 -14.59
CA ASP A 6 3.62 10.49 -15.13
C ASP A 6 4.37 11.23 -14.02
N ILE A 7 3.66 11.68 -12.96
CA ILE A 7 4.27 12.37 -11.81
C ILE A 7 5.29 11.46 -11.11
N ILE A 8 4.95 10.19 -10.95
CA ILE A 8 5.84 9.22 -10.29
C ILE A 8 7.07 8.95 -11.16
N ASN A 9 6.88 8.80 -12.48
CA ASN A 9 7.99 8.61 -13.41
C ASN A 9 8.95 9.79 -13.39
N ASP A 10 8.43 11.00 -13.46
CA ASP A 10 9.24 12.23 -13.40
C ASP A 10 10.02 12.29 -12.09
N TYR A 11 9.37 11.97 -10.96
CA TYR A 11 10.00 11.95 -9.65
C TYR A 11 11.13 10.90 -9.54
N ILE A 12 10.90 9.69 -10.03
CA ILE A 12 11.89 8.60 -9.95
C ILE A 12 13.08 8.89 -10.87
N ASN A 13 12.85 9.51 -12.03
CA ASN A 13 13.90 9.84 -13.00
C ASN A 13 14.63 11.16 -12.67
N ALA A 14 14.12 11.99 -11.76
CA ALA A 14 14.84 13.18 -11.32
C ALA A 14 16.15 12.78 -10.61
N GLU A 15 17.24 13.51 -10.90
CA GLU A 15 18.54 13.21 -10.31
C GLU A 15 18.57 13.48 -8.81
N ASP A 16 18.18 14.67 -8.41
CA ASP A 16 18.11 15.10 -7.03
C ASP A 16 16.68 15.53 -6.69
N THR A 17 16.19 15.07 -5.56
CA THR A 17 14.89 15.45 -5.02
C THR A 17 15.01 15.78 -3.54
N ASP A 18 14.50 16.96 -3.19
CA ASP A 18 14.42 17.48 -1.82
C ASP A 18 12.99 17.41 -1.26
N TYR A 19 12.15 16.57 -1.87
CA TYR A 19 10.74 16.40 -1.53
C TYR A 19 10.29 14.96 -1.67
N ALA A 20 9.15 14.64 -1.07
CA ALA A 20 8.44 13.38 -1.24
C ALA A 20 7.20 13.57 -2.12
N ILE A 21 6.66 12.44 -2.59
CA ILE A 21 5.33 12.37 -3.19
C ILE A 21 4.39 11.55 -2.31
N MET A 22 3.09 11.81 -2.44
CA MET A 22 2.06 11.12 -1.68
C MET A 22 1.04 10.47 -2.60
N ILE A 23 0.72 9.21 -2.33
CA ILE A 23 -0.41 8.48 -2.90
C ILE A 23 -1.54 8.52 -1.88
N ASP A 24 -2.55 9.33 -2.17
CA ASP A 24 -3.71 9.52 -1.32
C ASP A 24 -4.90 8.69 -1.80
N GLY A 25 -5.64 8.15 -0.86
CA GLY A 25 -6.90 7.45 -1.14
C GLY A 25 -7.52 6.89 0.13
N GLN A 26 -8.82 6.70 0.10
CA GLN A 26 -9.57 6.13 1.22
C GLN A 26 -9.08 4.71 1.58
N TRP A 27 -9.41 4.25 2.78
CA TRP A 27 -9.16 2.87 3.17
C TRP A 27 -9.85 1.89 2.22
N GLY A 28 -9.10 0.88 1.78
CA GLY A 28 -9.59 -0.10 0.80
C GLY A 28 -9.54 0.35 -0.66
N ALA A 29 -9.10 1.57 -0.97
CA ALA A 29 -8.97 2.06 -2.36
C ALA A 29 -7.90 1.34 -3.20
N GLY A 30 -7.16 0.41 -2.60
CA GLY A 30 -6.14 -0.38 -3.32
C GLY A 30 -4.76 0.26 -3.35
N LYS A 31 -4.46 1.25 -2.51
CA LYS A 31 -3.15 1.94 -2.48
C LYS A 31 -1.97 0.97 -2.34
N SER A 32 -2.02 0.09 -1.34
CA SER A 32 -0.96 -0.89 -1.10
C SER A 32 -0.88 -1.94 -2.23
N TYR A 33 -2.02 -2.30 -2.84
CA TYR A 33 -2.04 -3.16 -4.03
C TYR A 33 -1.37 -2.47 -5.23
N TYR A 34 -1.67 -1.19 -5.47
CA TYR A 34 -1.07 -0.39 -6.54
C TYR A 34 0.44 -0.27 -6.35
N TRP A 35 0.90 -0.04 -5.11
CA TRP A 35 2.33 -0.05 -4.80
C TRP A 35 2.98 -1.39 -5.15
N GLU A 36 2.48 -2.50 -4.65
CA GLU A 36 3.12 -3.82 -4.81
C GLU A 36 3.08 -4.34 -6.26
N ASN A 37 2.00 -4.06 -6.99
CA ASN A 37 1.79 -4.70 -8.30
C ASN A 37 2.08 -3.78 -9.48
N VAL A 38 2.14 -2.48 -9.28
CA VAL A 38 2.39 -1.49 -10.34
C VAL A 38 3.67 -0.71 -10.06
N LEU A 39 3.66 0.14 -9.03
CA LEU A 39 4.75 1.10 -8.79
C LEU A 39 6.07 0.44 -8.46
N ARG A 40 6.07 -0.57 -7.59
CA ARG A 40 7.27 -1.27 -7.21
C ARG A 40 7.98 -1.85 -8.44
N LYS A 41 7.23 -2.50 -9.34
CA LYS A 41 7.79 -3.05 -10.57
C LYS A 41 8.38 -1.98 -11.47
N GLN A 42 7.62 -0.89 -11.64
CA GLN A 42 8.06 0.26 -12.44
C GLN A 42 9.34 0.89 -11.89
N ILE A 43 9.42 1.09 -10.56
CA ILE A 43 10.62 1.60 -9.89
C ILE A 43 11.79 0.64 -10.08
N GLU A 44 11.59 -0.66 -9.87
CA GLU A 44 12.63 -1.68 -10.00
C GLU A 44 13.06 -1.94 -11.46
N GLU A 45 12.32 -1.46 -12.43
CA GLU A 45 12.69 -1.46 -13.86
C GLU A 45 13.44 -0.20 -14.27
N THR A 46 13.32 0.90 -13.49
CA THR A 46 13.93 2.19 -13.79
C THR A 46 15.43 2.19 -13.45
N GLY A 47 16.25 2.61 -14.39
CA GLY A 47 17.68 2.82 -14.19
C GLY A 47 17.96 4.04 -13.30
N ILE A 48 19.02 3.97 -12.50
CA ILE A 48 19.45 5.10 -11.65
C ILE A 48 20.11 6.14 -12.55
N PRO A 49 19.67 7.41 -12.53
CA PRO A 49 20.28 8.48 -13.34
C PRO A 49 21.79 8.58 -13.12
N ARG A 50 22.54 8.81 -14.19
CA ARG A 50 24.01 8.93 -14.18
C ARG A 50 24.79 7.74 -13.61
N ASN A 51 24.14 6.60 -13.41
CA ASN A 51 24.86 5.41 -12.97
C ASN A 51 25.49 4.70 -14.17
N SER A 52 26.83 4.76 -14.26
CA SER A 52 27.60 4.13 -15.36
C SER A 52 27.48 2.59 -15.40
N LYS A 53 26.97 1.97 -14.33
CA LYS A 53 26.79 0.51 -14.23
C LYS A 53 25.39 0.04 -14.62
N ASN A 54 24.51 0.91 -15.12
CA ASN A 54 23.11 0.60 -15.43
C ASN A 54 22.35 -0.08 -14.27
N GLU A 55 22.67 0.30 -13.05
CA GLU A 55 21.98 -0.23 -11.87
C GLU A 55 20.56 0.34 -11.79
N LYS A 56 19.66 -0.47 -11.25
CA LYS A 56 18.25 -0.14 -11.10
C LYS A 56 17.94 0.21 -9.65
N TYR A 57 16.89 1.00 -9.45
CA TYR A 57 16.36 1.23 -8.11
C TYR A 57 15.81 -0.06 -7.50
N LYS A 58 15.85 -0.13 -6.18
CA LYS A 58 15.13 -1.13 -5.39
C LYS A 58 14.10 -0.41 -4.54
N ALA A 59 12.89 -0.94 -4.45
CA ALA A 59 11.80 -0.35 -3.69
C ALA A 59 11.62 -1.09 -2.36
N ALA A 60 11.55 -0.35 -1.25
CA ALA A 60 11.27 -0.88 0.07
C ALA A 60 10.03 -0.24 0.65
N LYS A 61 9.10 -1.07 1.17
CA LYS A 61 7.88 -0.61 1.82
C LYS A 61 7.98 -0.80 3.32
N ILE A 62 7.72 0.26 4.04
CA ILE A 62 7.79 0.37 5.50
C ILE A 62 6.40 0.76 6.01
N SER A 63 5.79 -0.04 6.89
CA SER A 63 4.56 0.33 7.55
C SER A 63 4.86 1.20 8.77
N LEU A 64 4.18 2.33 8.86
CA LEU A 64 4.25 3.20 10.04
C LEU A 64 3.29 2.76 11.15
N PHE A 65 2.42 1.79 10.87
CA PHE A 65 1.52 1.23 11.86
C PHE A 65 2.29 0.43 12.92
N GLY A 66 2.13 0.80 14.18
CA GLY A 66 2.78 0.13 15.31
C GLY A 66 4.17 0.66 15.65
N ILE A 67 4.70 1.64 14.91
CA ILE A 67 5.91 2.36 15.26
C ILE A 67 5.65 3.19 16.53
N GLN A 68 6.54 3.09 17.51
CA GLN A 68 6.45 3.78 18.79
C GLN A 68 7.63 4.75 19.05
N SER A 69 8.66 4.71 18.21
CA SER A 69 9.85 5.56 18.32
C SER A 69 10.57 5.68 16.99
N VAL A 70 11.45 6.66 16.86
CA VAL A 70 12.36 6.79 15.71
C VAL A 70 13.29 5.58 15.60
N ASP A 71 13.65 4.96 16.72
CA ASP A 71 14.49 3.76 16.71
C ASP A 71 13.73 2.54 16.17
N ASP A 72 12.43 2.41 16.47
CA ASP A 72 11.59 1.40 15.82
C ASP A 72 11.51 1.64 14.30
N LEU A 73 11.36 2.90 13.87
CA LEU A 73 11.34 3.25 12.45
C LEU A 73 12.66 2.88 11.75
N LYS A 74 13.80 3.22 12.36
CA LYS A 74 15.12 2.84 11.83
C LYS A 74 15.25 1.34 11.68
N LEU A 75 14.83 0.59 12.70
CA LEU A 75 14.84 -0.87 12.67
C LEU A 75 13.97 -1.41 11.54
N GLU A 76 12.77 -0.86 11.34
CA GLU A 76 11.85 -1.29 10.30
C GLU A 76 12.39 -0.97 8.90
N ILE A 77 12.98 0.22 8.69
CA ILE A 77 13.68 0.56 7.44
C ILE A 77 14.78 -0.47 7.16
N TYR A 78 15.67 -0.72 8.11
CA TYR A 78 16.76 -1.67 7.99
C TYR A 78 16.29 -3.04 7.56
N THR A 79 15.30 -3.50 8.23
CA THR A 79 14.72 -4.80 8.05
C THR A 79 14.04 -4.95 6.70
N SER A 80 13.31 -3.93 6.27
CA SER A 80 12.70 -3.88 4.94
C SER A 80 13.74 -3.88 3.83
N LEU A 81 14.88 -3.24 4.04
CA LEU A 81 15.99 -3.21 3.08
C LEU A 81 16.72 -4.56 2.97
N CYS A 82 16.92 -5.25 4.07
CA CYS A 82 17.51 -6.59 4.06
C CYS A 82 16.65 -7.62 3.34
N ASN A 83 15.31 -7.50 3.42
CA ASN A 83 14.38 -8.43 2.76
C ASN A 83 14.24 -8.22 1.25
N VAL A 84 14.58 -7.04 0.75
CA VAL A 84 14.54 -6.75 -0.69
C VAL A 84 15.61 -7.53 -1.44
N ASP A 85 16.68 -7.94 -0.78
CA ASP A 85 17.79 -8.66 -1.39
C ASP A 85 17.59 -10.19 -1.42
N GLU A 86 16.61 -10.73 -0.68
CA GLU A 86 16.30 -12.16 -0.67
C GLU A 86 14.87 -12.45 -1.13
N LYS A 87 14.73 -13.23 -2.21
CA LYS A 87 13.44 -13.78 -2.70
C LYS A 87 12.83 -14.83 -1.77
N SER A 88 13.16 -14.85 -0.49
CA SER A 88 12.75 -15.93 0.41
C SER A 88 11.87 -15.49 1.58
N LYS A 89 10.63 -15.92 1.49
CA LYS A 89 9.70 -16.36 2.56
C LYS A 89 9.31 -15.36 3.65
N LYS A 90 8.11 -14.81 3.48
CA LYS A 90 7.29 -14.01 4.40
C LYS A 90 7.09 -14.53 5.85
N LYS A 91 7.75 -15.56 6.30
CA LYS A 91 7.42 -16.22 7.59
C LYS A 91 8.40 -15.99 8.74
N ASN A 92 9.57 -15.40 8.50
CA ASN A 92 10.62 -15.40 9.54
C ASN A 92 11.11 -14.00 9.98
N PHE A 93 10.32 -12.98 9.74
CA PHE A 93 10.78 -11.61 9.91
C PHE A 93 10.95 -11.18 11.38
N ILE A 94 9.95 -11.46 12.23
CA ILE A 94 10.08 -11.26 13.68
C ILE A 94 11.18 -12.19 14.26
N SER A 95 11.34 -13.38 13.67
CA SER A 95 12.40 -14.32 14.07
C SER A 95 13.78 -13.92 13.56
N PHE A 96 13.91 -13.25 12.41
CA PHE A 96 15.23 -12.81 11.90
C PHE A 96 15.75 -11.62 12.69
N GLY A 97 14.96 -10.60 12.94
CA GLY A 97 15.33 -9.49 13.83
C GLY A 97 15.66 -9.98 15.23
N SER A 98 14.84 -10.87 15.80
CA SER A 98 15.09 -11.49 17.09
C SER A 98 16.26 -12.50 17.06
N SER A 99 16.51 -13.19 15.94
CA SER A 99 17.66 -14.09 15.79
C SER A 99 18.96 -13.34 15.57
N LEU A 100 18.95 -12.24 14.82
CA LEU A 100 20.09 -11.35 14.68
C LEU A 100 20.42 -10.69 16.02
N LEU A 101 19.39 -10.22 16.72
CA LEU A 101 19.51 -9.66 18.06
C LEU A 101 19.99 -10.69 19.08
N LYS A 102 19.42 -11.90 19.09
CA LYS A 102 19.88 -13.01 19.94
C LYS A 102 21.30 -13.41 19.58
N GLY A 103 21.61 -13.59 18.30
CA GLY A 103 22.97 -13.97 17.88
C GLY A 103 24.03 -12.93 18.22
N LEU A 104 23.70 -11.64 18.24
CA LEU A 104 24.58 -10.55 18.73
C LEU A 104 24.61 -10.55 20.27
N GLY A 105 23.47 -10.72 20.95
CA GLY A 105 23.38 -10.82 22.40
C GLY A 105 24.18 -12.00 22.96
N ASP A 106 24.01 -13.17 22.36
CA ASP A 106 24.74 -14.40 22.75
C ASP A 106 26.25 -14.27 22.54
N LYS A 107 26.69 -13.58 21.47
CA LYS A 107 28.13 -13.32 21.22
C LYS A 107 28.72 -12.25 22.12
N LEU A 108 27.91 -11.27 22.53
CA LEU A 108 28.38 -10.13 23.34
C LEU A 108 28.05 -10.30 24.84
N GLY A 109 27.26 -11.32 25.21
CA GLY A 109 26.84 -11.57 26.60
C GLY A 109 25.97 -10.45 27.20
N LEU A 110 25.29 -9.66 26.35
CA LEU A 110 24.52 -8.48 26.77
C LEU A 110 23.04 -8.66 26.40
N PRO A 111 22.08 -8.28 27.27
CA PRO A 111 20.70 -8.15 26.89
C PRO A 111 20.57 -7.01 25.89
N ILE A 112 20.24 -7.33 24.63
CA ILE A 112 20.06 -6.33 23.57
C ILE A 112 18.59 -5.88 23.59
N ASP A 113 18.37 -4.64 23.98
CA ASP A 113 17.10 -3.95 23.80
C ASP A 113 16.97 -3.36 22.37
N LYS A 114 15.78 -2.91 22.02
CA LYS A 114 15.50 -2.34 20.69
C LYS A 114 16.38 -1.13 20.37
N LYS A 115 16.69 -0.32 21.37
CA LYS A 115 17.52 0.89 21.22
C LYS A 115 18.98 0.55 20.91
N LEU A 116 19.51 -0.45 21.59
CA LEU A 116 20.87 -0.95 21.31
C LEU A 116 20.93 -1.55 19.90
N ALA A 117 19.88 -2.30 19.49
CA ALA A 117 19.77 -2.85 18.15
C ALA A 117 19.73 -1.77 17.07
N ALA A 118 18.90 -0.75 17.25
CA ALA A 118 18.81 0.38 16.31
C ALA A 118 20.13 1.13 16.19
N ASN A 119 20.85 1.31 17.30
CA ASN A 119 22.18 1.93 17.30
C ASN A 119 23.21 1.07 16.57
N PHE A 120 23.23 -0.26 16.79
CA PHE A 120 24.11 -1.16 16.04
C PHE A 120 23.80 -1.15 14.54
N LEU A 121 22.53 -1.19 14.18
CA LEU A 121 22.12 -1.17 12.79
C LEU A 121 22.47 0.16 12.12
N SER A 122 22.41 1.29 12.83
CA SER A 122 22.83 2.60 12.30
C SER A 122 24.32 2.70 11.98
N LEU A 123 25.15 1.79 12.53
CA LEU A 123 26.57 1.69 12.22
C LEU A 123 26.86 0.89 10.94
N ILE A 124 25.88 0.14 10.43
CA ILE A 124 26.05 -0.57 9.17
C ILE A 124 25.72 0.41 8.04
N PRO A 125 26.67 0.74 7.17
CA PRO A 125 26.39 1.65 6.07
C PRO A 125 25.39 1.00 5.10
N ILE A 126 24.17 1.51 5.07
CA ILE A 126 23.21 1.17 4.03
C ILE A 126 23.32 2.21 2.94
N ASP A 127 23.55 1.75 1.73
CA ASP A 127 23.44 2.60 0.55
C ASP A 127 21.95 2.83 0.23
N LEU A 128 21.45 3.95 0.74
CA LEU A 128 20.07 4.40 0.48
C LEU A 128 19.92 5.04 -0.89
N SER A 129 21.01 5.48 -1.54
CA SER A 129 20.99 6.18 -2.84
C SER A 129 20.35 5.36 -3.97
N ARG A 130 20.33 4.03 -3.80
CA ARG A 130 19.76 3.06 -4.76
C ARG A 130 18.36 2.59 -4.37
N ARG A 131 17.74 3.24 -3.41
CA ARG A 131 16.47 2.81 -2.85
C ARG A 131 15.40 3.88 -3.03
N VAL A 132 14.16 3.42 -3.19
CA VAL A 132 12.97 4.25 -3.04
C VAL A 132 12.22 3.73 -1.83
N LEU A 133 12.06 4.56 -0.81
CA LEU A 133 11.37 4.20 0.42
C LEU A 133 9.89 4.56 0.31
N CYS A 134 9.03 3.61 0.60
CA CYS A 134 7.60 3.83 0.69
C CYS A 134 7.15 3.71 2.15
N PHE A 135 6.61 4.78 2.70
CA PHE A 135 6.01 4.80 4.03
C PHE A 135 4.50 4.66 3.91
N ASP A 136 3.95 3.53 4.38
CA ASP A 136 2.53 3.19 4.35
C ASP A 136 1.89 3.40 5.74
N ASP A 137 0.57 3.60 5.77
CA ASP A 137 -0.24 3.76 6.99
C ASP A 137 0.13 5.00 7.85
N LEU A 138 0.53 6.11 7.21
CA LEU A 138 0.89 7.34 7.93
C LEU A 138 -0.24 7.85 8.85
N GLU A 139 -1.50 7.69 8.45
CA GLU A 139 -2.67 8.04 9.23
C GLU A 139 -2.87 7.22 10.52
N ARG A 140 -2.11 6.12 10.66
CA ARG A 140 -2.15 5.23 11.84
C ARG A 140 -0.99 5.44 12.80
N LEU A 141 -0.08 6.34 12.46
CA LEU A 141 1.02 6.70 13.33
C LEU A 141 0.50 7.46 14.55
N ASN A 142 0.99 7.10 15.74
CA ASN A 142 0.64 7.82 16.95
C ASN A 142 1.05 9.30 16.87
N THR A 143 0.13 10.20 17.20
CA THR A 143 0.35 11.65 17.14
C THR A 143 1.50 12.11 18.04
N ASP A 144 1.76 11.42 19.15
CA ASP A 144 2.82 11.79 20.10
C ASP A 144 4.22 11.70 19.52
N ILE A 145 4.41 10.78 18.57
CA ILE A 145 5.71 10.55 17.90
C ILE A 145 5.74 11.05 16.46
N LEU A 146 4.60 11.51 15.95
CA LEU A 146 4.46 11.93 14.55
C LEU A 146 5.53 12.95 14.14
N LYS A 147 5.75 13.95 15.00
CA LYS A 147 6.72 15.01 14.75
C LYS A 147 8.15 14.48 14.65
N GLU A 148 8.55 13.58 15.52
CA GLU A 148 9.90 12.98 15.54
C GLU A 148 10.11 12.09 14.32
N VAL A 149 9.10 11.26 13.99
CA VAL A 149 9.13 10.36 12.84
C VAL A 149 9.21 11.13 11.52
N LEU A 150 8.33 12.14 11.33
CA LEU A 150 8.37 12.98 10.13
C LEU A 150 9.63 13.83 10.07
N GLY A 151 10.15 14.30 11.21
CA GLY A 151 11.43 14.99 11.29
C GLY A 151 12.59 14.12 10.84
N TYR A 152 12.62 12.85 11.24
CA TYR A 152 13.63 11.89 10.77
C TYR A 152 13.50 11.61 9.27
N ILE A 153 12.28 11.36 8.77
CA ILE A 153 12.06 11.16 7.32
C ILE A 153 12.47 12.41 6.54
N ASN A 154 12.17 13.62 7.06
CA ASN A 154 12.63 14.87 6.45
C ASN A 154 14.17 14.93 6.34
N SER A 155 14.89 14.50 7.38
CA SER A 155 16.36 14.47 7.32
C SER A 155 16.88 13.52 6.24
N LEU A 156 16.20 12.38 5.99
CA LEU A 156 16.55 11.48 4.89
C LEU A 156 16.35 12.15 3.52
N ILE A 157 15.29 12.93 3.38
CA ILE A 157 14.96 13.62 2.12
C ILE A 157 15.94 14.79 1.88
N GLU A 158 16.09 15.71 2.84
CA GLU A 158 16.88 16.93 2.67
C GLU A 158 18.39 16.69 2.68
N GLN A 159 18.88 15.80 3.56
CA GLN A 159 20.32 15.60 3.75
C GLN A 159 20.90 14.49 2.88
N HIS A 160 20.07 13.48 2.56
CA HIS A 160 20.51 12.31 1.81
C HIS A 160 19.87 12.19 0.44
N HIS A 161 19.05 13.16 0.02
CA HIS A 161 18.30 13.18 -1.26
C HIS A 161 17.55 11.86 -1.50
N GLN A 162 17.04 11.28 -0.39
CA GLN A 162 16.37 10.00 -0.42
C GLN A 162 15.01 10.11 -1.10
N LYS A 163 14.77 9.30 -2.11
CA LYS A 163 13.45 9.20 -2.75
C LYS A 163 12.46 8.54 -1.82
N VAL A 164 11.38 9.28 -1.51
CA VAL A 164 10.34 8.86 -0.56
C VAL A 164 8.96 8.98 -1.18
N VAL A 165 8.17 7.93 -1.03
CA VAL A 165 6.75 7.88 -1.40
C VAL A 165 5.94 7.62 -0.14
N PHE A 166 4.97 8.48 0.17
CA PHE A 166 4.00 8.21 1.22
C PHE A 166 2.75 7.57 0.64
N ILE A 167 2.19 6.61 1.36
CA ILE A 167 0.88 6.04 1.07
C ILE A 167 0.01 6.27 2.30
N CYS A 168 -1.09 7.03 2.15
CA CYS A 168 -1.96 7.29 3.29
C CYS A 168 -3.42 7.56 2.88
N ASN A 169 -4.30 7.57 3.87
CA ASN A 169 -5.60 8.22 3.80
C ASN A 169 -5.47 9.62 4.38
N ASN A 170 -5.17 10.60 3.52
CA ASN A 170 -4.87 11.97 3.91
C ASN A 170 -6.01 12.65 4.71
N VAL A 171 -7.26 12.23 4.48
CA VAL A 171 -8.42 12.78 5.21
C VAL A 171 -8.39 12.42 6.70
N GLU A 172 -7.78 11.29 7.05
CA GLU A 172 -7.66 10.82 8.43
C GLU A 172 -6.46 11.43 9.19
N CYS A 173 -5.53 12.06 8.48
CA CYS A 173 -4.39 12.75 9.07
C CYS A 173 -4.81 14.15 9.54
N LYS A 174 -5.37 14.26 10.75
CA LYS A 174 -6.03 15.51 11.24
C LYS A 174 -5.15 16.39 12.14
N SER A 175 -3.92 15.97 12.48
CA SER A 175 -3.08 16.76 13.39
C SER A 175 -2.51 18.02 12.74
N SER A 176 -2.31 19.10 13.51
CA SER A 176 -1.66 20.33 13.06
C SER A 176 -0.20 20.08 12.63
N ASP A 177 0.49 19.21 13.37
CA ASP A 177 1.86 18.83 13.06
C ASP A 177 1.96 18.13 11.70
N TYR A 178 1.02 17.24 11.38
CA TYR A 178 0.95 16.63 10.07
C TYR A 178 0.82 17.67 8.96
N THR A 179 -0.09 18.64 9.13
CA THR A 179 -0.32 19.68 8.10
C THR A 179 0.95 20.48 7.82
N SER A 180 1.67 20.91 8.87
CA SER A 180 2.93 21.64 8.73
C SER A 180 4.01 20.82 8.06
N TYR A 181 4.17 19.55 8.42
CA TYR A 181 5.15 18.66 7.78
C TYR A 181 4.76 18.30 6.36
N LYS A 182 3.47 18.14 6.07
CA LYS A 182 2.99 17.85 4.72
C LYS A 182 3.37 18.95 3.75
N GLU A 183 3.15 20.20 4.09
CA GLU A 183 3.51 21.36 3.25
C GLU A 183 5.01 21.39 2.97
N LYS A 184 5.83 21.01 3.95
CA LYS A 184 7.28 21.00 3.84
C LYS A 184 7.80 19.82 3.02
N LEU A 185 7.28 18.62 3.27
CA LEU A 185 7.82 17.37 2.74
C LEU A 185 7.24 16.96 1.39
N ILE A 186 5.94 17.21 1.18
CA ILE A 186 5.19 16.61 0.08
C ILE A 186 4.88 17.65 -0.99
N ARG A 187 5.55 17.52 -2.12
CA ARG A 187 5.31 18.43 -3.26
C ARG A 187 4.07 18.05 -4.05
N PHE A 188 3.85 16.75 -4.27
CA PHE A 188 2.73 16.26 -5.07
C PHE A 188 1.90 15.24 -4.28
N THR A 189 0.59 15.44 -4.28
CA THR A 189 -0.38 14.48 -3.75
C THR A 189 -1.18 13.89 -4.90
N CYS A 190 -0.95 12.62 -5.19
CA CYS A 190 -1.59 11.86 -6.25
C CYS A 190 -2.79 11.11 -5.68
N LYS A 191 -4.01 11.44 -6.09
CA LYS A 191 -5.21 10.71 -5.67
C LYS A 191 -5.36 9.45 -6.50
N LEU A 192 -5.35 8.30 -5.82
CA LEU A 192 -5.62 7.04 -6.46
C LEU A 192 -7.12 6.93 -6.78
N GLN A 193 -7.44 6.85 -8.06
CA GLN A 193 -8.81 6.58 -8.53
C GLN A 193 -8.97 5.08 -8.78
N THR A 194 -10.01 4.52 -8.16
CA THR A 194 -10.34 3.11 -8.30
C THR A 194 -11.16 2.90 -9.58
N ASP A 195 -10.59 2.16 -10.53
CA ASP A 195 -11.30 1.71 -11.74
C ASP A 195 -11.89 0.32 -11.47
N ILE A 196 -13.15 0.28 -11.01
CA ILE A 196 -13.84 -0.96 -10.67
C ILE A 196 -13.90 -1.94 -11.86
N PRO A 197 -14.27 -1.53 -13.09
CA PRO A 197 -14.25 -2.39 -14.26
C PRO A 197 -12.90 -3.08 -14.52
N ALA A 198 -11.80 -2.33 -14.48
CA ALA A 198 -10.46 -2.88 -14.68
C ALA A 198 -10.04 -3.84 -13.56
N ILE A 199 -10.46 -3.55 -12.33
CA ILE A 199 -10.19 -4.41 -11.18
C ILE A 199 -10.97 -5.72 -11.27
N LEU A 200 -12.22 -5.68 -11.71
CA LEU A 200 -13.02 -6.88 -11.92
C LEU A 200 -12.37 -7.82 -12.94
N GLU A 201 -11.80 -7.31 -14.03
CA GLU A 201 -11.04 -8.13 -14.97
C GLU A 201 -9.88 -8.89 -14.29
N THR A 202 -9.23 -8.24 -13.32
CA THR A 202 -8.14 -8.87 -12.56
C THR A 202 -8.66 -9.89 -11.55
N LEU A 203 -9.76 -9.59 -10.85
CA LEU A 203 -10.35 -10.48 -9.86
C LEU A 203 -10.97 -11.75 -10.48
N MET A 204 -11.39 -11.65 -11.73
CA MET A 204 -12.05 -12.75 -12.44
C MET A 204 -11.08 -13.70 -13.16
N LYS A 205 -9.76 -13.46 -13.13
CA LYS A 205 -8.79 -14.26 -13.90
C LYS A 205 -8.81 -15.75 -13.58
N ASP A 206 -8.95 -16.09 -12.31
CA ASP A 206 -8.86 -17.47 -11.79
C ASP A 206 -10.25 -18.03 -11.38
N LYS A 207 -11.33 -17.38 -11.83
CA LYS A 207 -12.70 -17.80 -11.51
C LYS A 207 -13.29 -18.73 -12.58
N GLU A 208 -14.30 -19.52 -12.21
CA GLU A 208 -15.05 -20.40 -13.12
C GLU A 208 -15.61 -19.58 -14.28
N GLU A 209 -15.57 -20.14 -15.50
CA GLU A 209 -15.78 -19.40 -16.75
C GLU A 209 -17.18 -18.79 -16.84
N LYS A 210 -18.22 -19.52 -16.46
CA LYS A 210 -19.60 -19.01 -16.48
C LYS A 210 -19.79 -17.82 -15.53
N PHE A 211 -19.27 -17.91 -14.32
CA PHE A 211 -19.34 -16.83 -13.34
C PHE A 211 -18.51 -15.62 -13.80
N LYS A 212 -17.32 -15.86 -14.33
CA LYS A 212 -16.43 -14.86 -14.90
C LYS A 212 -17.12 -14.08 -16.02
N ASP A 213 -17.70 -14.79 -17.00
CA ASP A 213 -18.39 -14.17 -18.13
C ASP A 213 -19.58 -13.32 -17.66
N PHE A 214 -20.35 -13.82 -16.71
CA PHE A 214 -21.47 -13.08 -16.09
C PHE A 214 -20.98 -11.77 -15.45
N ILE A 215 -19.93 -11.80 -14.63
CA ILE A 215 -19.40 -10.60 -13.98
C ILE A 215 -18.78 -9.63 -14.99
N LEU A 216 -18.02 -10.13 -15.97
CA LEU A 216 -17.37 -9.29 -16.97
C LEU A 216 -18.36 -8.63 -17.93
N LEU A 217 -19.45 -9.32 -18.27
CA LEU A 217 -20.56 -8.73 -19.05
C LEU A 217 -21.20 -7.55 -18.29
N ASN A 218 -21.30 -7.64 -16.97
CA ASN A 218 -21.91 -6.64 -16.11
C ASN A 218 -20.92 -5.63 -15.50
N LYS A 219 -19.63 -5.69 -15.80
CA LYS A 219 -18.57 -4.87 -15.15
C LYS A 219 -18.82 -3.36 -15.19
N GLY A 220 -19.35 -2.86 -16.29
CA GLY A 220 -19.65 -1.43 -16.45
C GLY A 220 -20.79 -0.97 -15.52
N TRP A 221 -21.82 -1.79 -15.41
CA TRP A 221 -22.93 -1.55 -14.51
C TRP A 221 -22.54 -1.68 -13.04
N ILE A 222 -21.76 -2.71 -12.67
CA ILE A 222 -21.16 -2.87 -11.34
C ILE A 222 -20.35 -1.62 -10.97
N GLY A 223 -19.51 -1.14 -11.88
CA GLY A 223 -18.74 0.09 -11.69
C GLY A 223 -19.62 1.31 -11.43
N GLN A 224 -20.77 1.40 -12.12
CA GLN A 224 -21.72 2.50 -11.91
C GLN A 224 -22.43 2.41 -10.54
N VAL A 225 -22.77 1.22 -10.06
CA VAL A 225 -23.35 1.01 -8.71
C VAL A 225 -22.37 1.50 -7.64
N TYR A 226 -21.10 1.09 -7.71
CA TYR A 226 -20.08 1.52 -6.75
C TYR A 226 -19.82 3.03 -6.81
N LYS A 227 -19.81 3.61 -8.00
CA LYS A 227 -19.68 5.04 -8.20
C LYS A 227 -20.84 5.83 -7.57
N ASN A 228 -22.07 5.39 -7.81
CA ASN A 228 -23.28 6.02 -7.26
C ASN A 228 -23.33 5.90 -5.73
N ALA A 229 -22.92 4.78 -5.19
CA ALA A 229 -22.78 4.55 -3.75
C ALA A 229 -21.58 5.29 -3.13
N LYS A 230 -20.74 5.97 -3.93
CA LYS A 230 -19.48 6.60 -3.51
C LYS A 230 -18.57 5.61 -2.76
N CYS A 231 -18.66 4.32 -3.07
CA CYS A 231 -17.92 3.26 -2.44
C CYS A 231 -16.68 2.92 -3.28
N ASN A 232 -15.51 3.36 -2.83
CA ASN A 232 -14.22 3.07 -3.47
C ASN A 232 -13.44 1.96 -2.76
N ASN A 233 -14.12 1.13 -1.95
CA ASN A 233 -13.48 0.12 -1.13
C ASN A 233 -13.41 -1.24 -1.85
N LEU A 234 -12.20 -1.62 -2.30
CA LEU A 234 -11.94 -2.89 -2.98
C LEU A 234 -12.13 -4.12 -2.09
N ARG A 235 -12.03 -3.97 -0.76
CA ARG A 235 -12.34 -5.07 0.16
C ARG A 235 -13.83 -5.40 0.12
N THR A 236 -14.67 -4.36 0.00
CA THR A 236 -16.12 -4.52 -0.19
C THR A 236 -16.42 -5.15 -1.54
N LEU A 237 -15.74 -4.70 -2.61
CA LEU A 237 -15.88 -5.31 -3.94
C LEU A 237 -15.53 -6.80 -3.91
N LYS A 238 -14.36 -7.15 -3.38
CA LYS A 238 -13.92 -8.54 -3.28
C LYS A 238 -14.91 -9.39 -2.48
N PHE A 239 -15.36 -8.89 -1.34
CA PHE A 239 -16.37 -9.57 -0.52
C PHE A 239 -17.68 -9.81 -1.29
N ASN A 240 -18.12 -8.82 -2.07
CA ASN A 240 -19.31 -8.98 -2.92
C ASN A 240 -19.10 -10.06 -3.98
N MET A 241 -17.94 -10.09 -4.63
CA MET A 241 -17.63 -11.13 -5.61
C MET A 241 -17.59 -12.52 -4.97
N ASP A 242 -17.01 -12.65 -3.77
CA ASP A 242 -16.98 -13.91 -3.04
C ASP A 242 -18.37 -14.39 -2.63
N ILE A 243 -19.29 -13.50 -2.26
CA ILE A 243 -20.70 -13.84 -2.01
C ILE A 243 -21.39 -14.27 -3.30
N MET A 244 -21.27 -13.47 -4.37
CA MET A 244 -21.89 -13.76 -5.66
C MET A 244 -21.44 -15.10 -6.22
N GLU A 245 -20.15 -15.42 -6.13
CA GLU A 245 -19.63 -16.72 -6.56
C GLU A 245 -20.30 -17.89 -5.85
N ARG A 246 -20.61 -17.74 -4.54
CA ARG A 246 -21.25 -18.79 -3.76
C ARG A 246 -22.73 -19.00 -4.12
N ILE A 247 -23.45 -17.93 -4.41
CA ILE A 247 -24.88 -17.99 -4.70
C ILE A 247 -25.19 -18.23 -6.19
N TYR A 248 -24.23 -17.97 -7.08
CA TYR A 248 -24.41 -18.06 -8.51
C TYR A 248 -24.85 -19.45 -9.00
N PRO A 249 -24.31 -20.59 -8.52
CA PRO A 249 -24.78 -21.91 -8.90
C PRO A 249 -26.26 -22.16 -8.53
N ASP A 250 -26.70 -21.66 -7.38
CA ASP A 250 -28.10 -21.80 -6.93
C ASP A 250 -29.05 -20.95 -7.78
N ILE A 251 -28.59 -19.77 -8.20
CA ILE A 251 -29.34 -18.91 -9.13
C ILE A 251 -29.54 -19.65 -10.46
N LEU A 252 -28.47 -20.22 -11.04
CA LEU A 252 -28.54 -20.96 -12.29
C LEU A 252 -29.43 -22.20 -12.18
N ALA A 253 -29.35 -22.94 -11.07
CA ALA A 253 -30.12 -24.17 -10.85
C ALA A 253 -31.63 -23.92 -10.71
N ASN A 254 -32.01 -22.80 -10.09
CA ASN A 254 -33.42 -22.49 -9.78
C ASN A 254 -34.13 -21.60 -10.79
N MET A 255 -33.39 -20.85 -11.62
CA MET A 255 -33.96 -19.88 -12.57
C MET A 255 -33.82 -20.31 -14.04
N GLY A 256 -33.16 -21.45 -14.31
CA GLY A 256 -32.86 -21.89 -15.68
C GLY A 256 -31.75 -21.07 -16.33
N GLU A 257 -31.66 -21.11 -17.66
CA GLU A 257 -30.75 -20.18 -18.38
C GLU A 257 -31.13 -18.74 -18.00
N PRO A 258 -30.20 -17.92 -17.48
CA PRO A 258 -30.55 -16.65 -16.85
C PRO A 258 -31.25 -15.73 -17.83
N GLU A 259 -32.54 -15.48 -17.60
CA GLU A 259 -33.17 -14.29 -18.16
C GLU A 259 -32.47 -13.09 -17.55
N TRP A 260 -31.68 -12.40 -18.34
CA TRP A 260 -30.80 -11.28 -18.03
C TRP A 260 -31.29 -10.28 -16.95
N LYS A 261 -32.62 -10.21 -16.75
CA LYS A 261 -33.23 -9.26 -15.80
C LYS A 261 -33.17 -9.70 -14.34
N VAL A 262 -33.39 -10.97 -14.05
CA VAL A 262 -33.51 -11.44 -12.65
C VAL A 262 -32.17 -11.53 -11.98
N ASP A 263 -31.16 -12.02 -12.69
CA ASP A 263 -29.78 -12.15 -12.15
C ASP A 263 -29.19 -10.80 -11.82
N ASN A 264 -29.48 -9.77 -12.61
CA ASN A 264 -29.06 -8.42 -12.33
C ASN A 264 -29.72 -7.83 -11.08
N TYR A 265 -30.97 -8.17 -10.78
CA TYR A 265 -31.63 -7.74 -9.54
C TYR A 265 -31.02 -8.40 -8.31
N VAL A 266 -30.74 -9.71 -8.36
CA VAL A 266 -30.08 -10.42 -7.26
C VAL A 266 -28.68 -9.85 -7.02
N LEU A 267 -27.92 -9.62 -8.10
CA LEU A 267 -26.60 -8.98 -8.03
C LEU A 267 -26.68 -7.58 -7.42
N LEU A 268 -27.65 -6.77 -7.86
CA LEU A 268 -27.85 -5.42 -7.33
C LEU A 268 -28.20 -5.45 -5.85
N LEU A 269 -29.16 -6.24 -5.43
CA LEU A 269 -29.60 -6.34 -4.04
C LEU A 269 -28.44 -6.81 -3.14
N THR A 270 -27.69 -7.81 -3.56
CA THR A 270 -26.52 -8.30 -2.84
C THR A 270 -25.45 -7.21 -2.66
N MET A 271 -25.18 -6.46 -3.73
CA MET A 271 -24.20 -5.37 -3.68
C MET A 271 -24.68 -4.21 -2.81
N VAL A 272 -25.92 -3.75 -2.98
CA VAL A 272 -26.46 -2.63 -2.21
C VAL A 272 -26.47 -2.98 -0.73
N TYR A 273 -26.99 -4.15 -0.37
CA TYR A 273 -27.02 -4.62 1.02
C TYR A 273 -25.61 -4.70 1.63
N SER A 274 -24.67 -5.25 0.90
CA SER A 274 -23.30 -5.39 1.35
C SER A 274 -22.55 -4.06 1.49
N ILE A 275 -22.79 -3.12 0.56
CA ILE A 275 -22.23 -1.76 0.65
C ILE A 275 -22.82 -1.03 1.85
N GLU A 276 -24.13 -1.03 2.02
CA GLU A 276 -24.80 -0.38 3.15
C GLU A 276 -24.40 -0.94 4.50
N SER A 277 -24.34 -2.28 4.62
CA SER A 277 -23.92 -2.92 5.88
C SER A 277 -22.52 -2.54 6.29
N ARG A 278 -21.61 -2.35 5.33
CA ARG A 278 -20.23 -1.95 5.60
C ARG A 278 -20.08 -0.45 5.84
N LEU A 279 -20.87 0.40 5.20
CA LEU A 279 -20.90 1.83 5.48
C LEU A 279 -21.42 2.08 6.90
N LYS A 280 -22.53 1.44 7.31
CA LYS A 280 -23.06 1.51 8.67
C LYS A 280 -22.08 1.00 9.73
N ALA A 281 -21.31 -0.05 9.45
CA ALA A 281 -20.28 -0.56 10.36
C ALA A 281 -19.11 0.42 10.55
N ASN A 282 -18.80 1.23 9.54
CA ASN A 282 -17.77 2.28 9.65
C ASN A 282 -18.26 3.53 10.40
N ASP A 283 -19.58 3.81 10.40
CA ASP A 283 -20.17 4.93 11.13
C ASP A 283 -20.30 4.62 12.65
N LEU A 284 -20.10 3.38 13.07
CA LEU A 284 -20.17 2.91 14.45
C LEU A 284 -18.79 2.75 15.14
N GLN A 285 -17.71 3.02 14.42
CA GLN A 285 -16.33 3.06 14.91
C GLN A 285 -15.80 4.52 14.99
#